data_b0652633e92e62a69f9f635475501a18
#
_entry.id   b0652633e92e62a69f9f635475501a18
#
_cell.length_a   1.000
_cell.length_b   1.000
_cell.length_c   1.000
_cell.angle_alpha   90.00
_cell.angle_beta   90.00
_cell.angle_gamma   90.00
#
_symmetry.space_group_name_H-M   'P 1'
#
loop_
_entity.id
_entity.type
_entity.pdbx_description
1 polymer ?
#
loop_
_entity_poly.entity_id
_entity_poly.type
_entity_poly.pdbx_seq_one_letter_code
_entity_poly.pdbx_strand_id
1 'polypeptide(L)'
;MKKILLATLLFLVPCVGFTQSEEGDDIIVDDRGVFFQAPDYQLIKDSIGDPNGHYYYPRLLERLSQGDTTLDINDVRCIYYGYTQQPDFDPYKSYDELGDIQKILFGNEEPTKADFEKVIELADRVLAKKPTELPMYYYRLIGCFYGYGEEDPRTAVARFQFSAMMDAVYSSGDGSREAPFHLSTVAHSYFIMSMNDLSPKYQSLVQVDGRFCDIFPIEANEHGVDTLYFDIHECFMSLSRMFESHDEASTTRAGTQLELPLGTHFIIKLEEDLDEEDTQFKVVTMEPYDNILIRYENDGLFPEEGEPGTIEGYFCRSTYGNTVEEIRDNVKIVLITRSWCEGMASFDTDIRRENGAWEKTSNNGAWPKVTGTEIWSPVYDMLRISNLRKMSN
;
A
#
# COMPACT_ATOMS: atom_id res chain seq x y z
N MET A 1 2.80 2.64 -33.69
CA MET A 1 1.55 1.98 -33.33
C MET A 1 1.43 1.72 -31.81
N LYS A 2 2.51 1.36 -31.06
CA LYS A 2 2.45 1.11 -29.59
C LYS A 2 1.91 2.28 -28.72
N LYS A 3 2.03 3.54 -29.14
CA LYS A 3 1.50 4.70 -28.40
C LYS A 3 0.01 5.01 -28.68
N ILE A 4 -0.55 4.46 -29.75
CA ILE A 4 -1.94 4.71 -30.14
C ILE A 4 -2.92 3.80 -29.37
N LEU A 5 -2.44 2.64 -28.90
CA LEU A 5 -3.26 1.67 -28.15
C LEU A 5 -3.76 2.23 -26.78
N LEU A 6 -2.96 3.05 -26.14
CA LEU A 6 -3.29 3.59 -24.81
C LEU A 6 -4.25 4.80 -24.91
N ALA A 7 -4.07 5.65 -25.93
CA ALA A 7 -4.82 6.91 -26.06
C ALA A 7 -6.29 6.73 -26.48
N THR A 8 -6.63 5.63 -27.18
CA THR A 8 -7.98 5.46 -27.73
C THR A 8 -9.01 5.00 -26.68
N LEU A 9 -8.57 4.39 -25.57
CA LEU A 9 -9.50 3.97 -24.50
C LEU A 9 -9.87 5.11 -23.53
N LEU A 10 -9.02 6.14 -23.40
CA LEU A 10 -9.25 7.30 -22.52
C LEU A 10 -10.48 8.15 -22.91
N PHE A 11 -10.86 8.14 -24.19
CA PHE A 11 -12.04 8.88 -24.67
C PHE A 11 -13.39 8.16 -24.51
N LEU A 12 -13.40 6.93 -23.96
CA LEU A 12 -14.60 6.08 -23.88
C LEU A 12 -15.18 5.94 -22.46
N VAL A 13 -14.63 6.66 -21.47
CA VAL A 13 -15.24 6.73 -20.14
C VAL A 13 -16.10 7.98 -20.09
N PRO A 14 -17.45 7.89 -20.29
CA PRO A 14 -18.31 9.02 -20.05
C PRO A 14 -18.29 9.31 -18.55
N CYS A 15 -18.01 10.56 -18.16
CA CYS A 15 -18.33 11.04 -16.82
C CYS A 15 -19.81 10.78 -16.57
N VAL A 16 -20.13 9.83 -15.72
CA VAL A 16 -21.52 9.55 -15.35
C VAL A 16 -21.96 10.70 -14.44
N GLY A 17 -22.92 11.51 -14.91
CA GLY A 17 -23.53 12.55 -14.10
C GLY A 17 -24.38 11.94 -13.01
N PHE A 18 -24.04 12.20 -11.77
CA PHE A 18 -24.78 11.74 -10.59
C PHE A 18 -25.99 12.62 -10.35
N THR A 19 -27.13 11.98 -10.03
CA THR A 19 -28.33 12.65 -9.52
C THR A 19 -28.28 12.73 -8.01
N GLN A 20 -28.56 13.92 -7.47
CA GLN A 20 -28.55 14.27 -6.05
C GLN A 20 -29.47 13.39 -5.20
N SER A 21 -28.96 12.97 -4.02
CA SER A 21 -29.77 12.70 -2.83
C SER A 21 -29.51 13.80 -1.79
N GLU A 22 -30.57 14.30 -1.20
CA GLU A 22 -30.56 15.41 -0.24
C GLU A 22 -30.10 14.95 1.16
N GLU A 23 -29.38 15.88 1.85
CA GLU A 23 -29.08 15.99 3.27
C GLU A 23 -27.88 15.23 3.85
N GLY A 24 -26.87 16.02 4.25
CA GLY A 24 -25.98 15.79 5.38
C GLY A 24 -24.49 15.73 5.07
N ASP A 25 -23.79 16.77 5.49
CA ASP A 25 -22.35 16.90 5.76
C ASP A 25 -21.43 17.27 4.58
N ASP A 26 -20.80 18.41 4.76
CA ASP A 26 -19.63 19.04 4.10
C ASP A 26 -19.33 18.58 2.65
N ILE A 27 -20.25 18.88 1.75
CA ILE A 27 -20.03 18.70 0.32
C ILE A 27 -19.14 19.83 -0.17
N ILE A 28 -17.93 19.51 -0.57
CA ILE A 28 -17.03 20.45 -1.24
C ILE A 28 -17.43 20.51 -2.70
N VAL A 29 -17.66 21.71 -3.21
CA VAL A 29 -18.00 21.95 -4.61
C VAL A 29 -16.83 22.67 -5.26
N ASP A 30 -16.26 22.10 -6.32
CA ASP A 30 -15.25 22.80 -7.11
C ASP A 30 -15.88 23.90 -7.99
N ASP A 31 -15.03 24.74 -8.61
CA ASP A 31 -15.45 25.82 -9.50
C ASP A 31 -16.27 25.34 -10.72
N ARG A 32 -16.30 24.04 -10.99
CA ARG A 32 -17.06 23.37 -12.07
C ARG A 32 -18.40 22.86 -11.60
N GLY A 33 -18.71 22.96 -10.30
CA GLY A 33 -19.92 22.41 -9.70
C GLY A 33 -19.86 20.89 -9.46
N VAL A 34 -18.65 20.31 -9.41
CA VAL A 34 -18.43 18.90 -9.06
C VAL A 34 -18.38 18.77 -7.55
N PHE A 35 -19.07 17.79 -7.03
CA PHE A 35 -19.16 17.52 -5.59
C PHE A 35 -18.15 16.44 -5.21
N PHE A 36 -17.33 16.72 -4.19
CA PHE A 36 -16.45 15.75 -3.57
C PHE A 36 -16.87 15.52 -2.13
N GLN A 37 -16.69 14.32 -1.65
CA GLN A 37 -16.92 13.99 -0.25
C GLN A 37 -15.86 12.99 0.21
N ALA A 38 -15.08 13.37 1.22
CA ALA A 38 -14.17 12.42 1.87
C ALA A 38 -14.96 11.20 2.38
N PRO A 39 -14.40 9.99 2.36
CA PRO A 39 -15.06 8.80 2.88
C PRO A 39 -15.24 8.91 4.41
N ASP A 40 -16.45 8.70 4.89
CA ASP A 40 -16.69 8.42 6.31
C ASP A 40 -16.41 6.93 6.57
N TYR A 41 -15.18 6.62 6.93
CA TYR A 41 -14.74 5.23 7.14
C TYR A 41 -15.47 4.54 8.30
N GLN A 42 -15.91 5.30 9.33
CA GLN A 42 -16.67 4.70 10.44
C GLN A 42 -18.09 4.34 9.98
N LEU A 43 -18.76 5.25 9.28
CA LEU A 43 -20.08 4.98 8.73
C LEU A 43 -20.05 3.82 7.73
N ILE A 44 -19.04 3.78 6.86
CA ILE A 44 -18.83 2.67 5.90
C ILE A 44 -18.66 1.37 6.67
N LYS A 45 -17.77 1.32 7.66
CA LYS A 45 -17.52 0.13 8.50
C LYS A 45 -18.80 -0.40 9.12
N ASP A 46 -19.59 0.48 9.71
CA ASP A 46 -20.84 0.13 10.40
C ASP A 46 -21.91 -0.39 9.40
N SER A 47 -21.94 0.18 8.19
CA SER A 47 -22.93 -0.15 7.17
C SER A 47 -22.64 -1.47 6.45
N ILE A 48 -21.37 -1.79 6.17
CA ILE A 48 -20.99 -2.95 5.35
C ILE A 48 -21.02 -4.28 6.10
N GLY A 49 -21.11 -4.24 7.44
CA GLY A 49 -21.11 -5.43 8.29
C GLY A 49 -22.48 -6.09 8.49
N ASP A 50 -23.60 -5.39 8.21
CA ASP A 50 -24.95 -5.91 8.42
C ASP A 50 -25.41 -6.81 7.25
N PRO A 51 -25.61 -8.14 7.44
CA PRO A 51 -26.05 -9.03 6.39
C PRO A 51 -27.44 -8.68 5.81
N ASN A 52 -28.26 -7.95 6.55
CA ASN A 52 -29.59 -7.50 6.13
C ASN A 52 -29.56 -6.08 5.56
N GLY A 53 -28.48 -5.35 5.75
CA GLY A 53 -28.30 -3.99 5.27
C GLY A 53 -28.14 -3.90 3.75
N HIS A 54 -28.50 -2.75 3.18
CA HIS A 54 -28.29 -2.50 1.76
C HIS A 54 -26.83 -2.63 1.35
N TYR A 55 -25.91 -2.08 2.18
CA TYR A 55 -24.47 -2.01 1.91
C TYR A 55 -23.68 -3.24 2.35
N TYR A 56 -24.31 -4.39 2.60
CA TYR A 56 -23.59 -5.59 2.98
C TYR A 56 -22.49 -5.96 1.98
N TYR A 57 -21.23 -5.93 2.45
CA TYR A 57 -20.03 -5.98 1.60
C TYR A 57 -20.01 -7.16 0.60
N PRO A 58 -20.25 -8.41 1.02
CA PRO A 58 -20.24 -9.54 0.09
C PRO A 58 -21.30 -9.42 -1.02
N ARG A 59 -22.47 -8.85 -0.71
CA ARG A 59 -23.53 -8.63 -1.71
C ARG A 59 -23.16 -7.54 -2.71
N LEU A 60 -22.54 -6.46 -2.25
CA LEU A 60 -22.06 -5.40 -3.13
C LEU A 60 -20.98 -5.92 -4.09
N LEU A 61 -20.02 -6.71 -3.60
CA LEU A 61 -19.01 -7.35 -4.45
C LEU A 61 -19.64 -8.29 -5.49
N GLU A 62 -20.64 -9.08 -5.10
CA GLU A 62 -21.36 -9.95 -6.03
C GLU A 62 -22.04 -9.14 -7.13
N ARG A 63 -22.80 -8.09 -6.77
CA ARG A 63 -23.45 -7.18 -7.72
C ARG A 63 -22.44 -6.55 -8.69
N LEU A 64 -21.32 -6.04 -8.17
CA LEU A 64 -20.24 -5.50 -9.02
C LEU A 64 -19.69 -6.55 -9.98
N SER A 65 -19.42 -7.77 -9.48
CA SER A 65 -18.88 -8.87 -10.30
C SER A 65 -19.82 -9.29 -11.44
N GLN A 66 -21.12 -9.18 -11.22
CA GLN A 66 -22.17 -9.46 -12.22
C GLN A 66 -22.38 -8.31 -13.20
N GLY A 67 -21.73 -7.14 -12.99
CA GLY A 67 -21.90 -5.97 -13.82
C GLY A 67 -23.26 -5.29 -13.62
N ASP A 68 -23.79 -5.31 -12.40
CA ASP A 68 -25.05 -4.65 -12.04
C ASP A 68 -24.91 -3.13 -12.13
N THR A 69 -25.39 -2.56 -13.23
CA THR A 69 -25.34 -1.12 -13.51
C THR A 69 -26.28 -0.27 -12.65
N THR A 70 -27.03 -0.89 -11.73
CA THR A 70 -27.87 -0.17 -10.75
C THR A 70 -27.12 0.17 -9.46
N LEU A 71 -25.84 -0.22 -9.33
CA LEU A 71 -24.97 0.26 -8.26
C LEU A 71 -24.81 1.77 -8.38
N ASP A 72 -25.13 2.48 -7.31
CA ASP A 72 -24.92 3.93 -7.23
C ASP A 72 -23.53 4.27 -6.68
N ILE A 73 -23.19 5.55 -6.58
CA ILE A 73 -21.88 6.00 -6.11
C ILE A 73 -21.61 5.57 -4.66
N ASN A 74 -22.62 5.53 -3.79
CA ASN A 74 -22.46 5.12 -2.41
C ASN A 74 -22.22 3.61 -2.31
N ASP A 75 -22.89 2.80 -3.13
CA ASP A 75 -22.62 1.37 -3.26
C ASP A 75 -21.15 1.14 -3.63
N VAL A 76 -20.65 1.87 -4.64
CA VAL A 76 -19.28 1.71 -5.16
C VAL A 76 -18.24 2.23 -4.15
N ARG A 77 -18.55 3.33 -3.46
CA ARG A 77 -17.72 3.82 -2.34
C ARG A 77 -17.64 2.81 -1.20
N CYS A 78 -18.77 2.16 -0.85
CA CYS A 78 -18.79 1.08 0.13
C CYS A 78 -17.96 -0.14 -0.32
N ILE A 79 -17.89 -0.42 -1.62
CA ILE A 79 -17.00 -1.46 -2.14
C ILE A 79 -15.53 -1.03 -2.01
N TYR A 80 -15.17 0.13 -2.54
CA TYR A 80 -13.77 0.57 -2.64
C TYR A 80 -13.17 0.86 -1.26
N TYR A 81 -13.83 1.68 -0.46
CA TYR A 81 -13.35 2.04 0.89
C TYR A 81 -13.69 0.98 1.94
N GLY A 82 -14.76 0.22 1.74
CA GLY A 82 -15.13 -0.89 2.60
C GLY A 82 -14.11 -2.04 2.58
N TYR A 83 -13.32 -2.17 1.52
CA TYR A 83 -12.21 -3.12 1.48
C TYR A 83 -11.16 -2.83 2.56
N THR A 84 -10.89 -1.56 2.87
CA THR A 84 -9.95 -1.17 3.93
C THR A 84 -10.37 -1.65 5.33
N GLN A 85 -11.63 -2.02 5.49
CA GLN A 85 -12.21 -2.50 6.76
C GLN A 85 -12.35 -4.04 6.81
N GLN A 86 -11.92 -4.76 5.76
CA GLN A 86 -11.97 -6.21 5.75
C GLN A 86 -10.81 -6.81 6.55
N PRO A 87 -11.00 -8.00 7.17
CA PRO A 87 -9.96 -8.65 7.96
C PRO A 87 -8.71 -9.06 7.18
N ASP A 88 -8.86 -9.27 5.88
CA ASP A 88 -7.79 -9.66 4.95
C ASP A 88 -7.24 -8.47 4.14
N PHE A 89 -7.56 -7.25 4.56
CA PHE A 89 -7.04 -6.03 3.94
C PHE A 89 -5.52 -5.95 4.10
N ASP A 90 -4.83 -5.99 2.96
CA ASP A 90 -3.38 -5.83 2.87
C ASP A 90 -3.03 -4.94 1.67
N PRO A 91 -2.88 -3.61 1.90
CA PRO A 91 -2.62 -2.65 0.83
C PRO A 91 -1.20 -2.75 0.24
N TYR A 92 -0.29 -3.45 0.92
CA TYR A 92 1.11 -3.60 0.52
C TYR A 92 1.42 -4.95 -0.15
N LYS A 93 0.46 -5.87 -0.15
CA LYS A 93 0.66 -7.18 -0.76
C LYS A 93 0.83 -7.07 -2.26
N SER A 94 1.99 -7.50 -2.75
CA SER A 94 2.30 -7.59 -4.17
C SER A 94 1.69 -8.82 -4.83
N TYR A 95 1.64 -8.81 -6.16
CA TYR A 95 1.20 -9.93 -6.98
C TYR A 95 2.02 -9.98 -8.29
N ASP A 96 2.43 -11.18 -8.68
CA ASP A 96 3.30 -11.40 -9.85
C ASP A 96 2.57 -11.20 -11.18
N GLU A 97 1.23 -11.31 -11.16
CA GLU A 97 0.36 -11.25 -12.33
C GLU A 97 0.52 -9.95 -13.13
N LEU A 98 0.84 -8.82 -12.47
CA LEU A 98 1.09 -7.55 -13.16
C LEU A 98 2.26 -7.63 -14.15
N GLY A 99 3.38 -8.22 -13.71
CA GLY A 99 4.55 -8.41 -14.56
C GLY A 99 4.27 -9.32 -15.76
N ASP A 100 3.46 -10.35 -15.58
CA ASP A 100 3.07 -11.26 -16.65
C ASP A 100 2.10 -10.59 -17.65
N ILE A 101 1.13 -9.80 -17.15
CA ILE A 101 0.25 -8.98 -17.99
C ILE A 101 1.08 -8.00 -18.84
N GLN A 102 2.03 -7.31 -18.23
CA GLN A 102 2.88 -6.35 -18.92
C GLN A 102 3.75 -7.03 -20.00
N LYS A 103 4.30 -8.21 -19.73
CA LYS A 103 5.04 -9.00 -20.72
C LYS A 103 4.16 -9.38 -21.92
N ILE A 104 2.91 -9.78 -21.68
CA ILE A 104 1.95 -10.12 -22.74
C ILE A 104 1.62 -8.88 -23.58
N LEU A 105 1.25 -7.77 -22.95
CA LEU A 105 0.74 -6.60 -23.66
C LEU A 105 1.84 -5.75 -24.32
N PHE A 106 3.02 -5.67 -23.70
CA PHE A 106 4.11 -4.78 -24.11
C PHE A 106 5.38 -5.52 -24.56
N GLY A 107 5.31 -6.85 -24.68
CA GLY A 107 6.39 -7.67 -25.23
C GLY A 107 6.75 -7.33 -26.68
N ASN A 108 7.59 -8.17 -27.31
CA ASN A 108 8.10 -7.92 -28.65
C ASN A 108 7.11 -8.30 -29.77
N GLU A 109 6.15 -9.19 -29.49
CA GLU A 109 5.14 -9.68 -30.45
C GLU A 109 3.81 -8.92 -30.29
N GLU A 110 3.00 -8.90 -31.35
CA GLU A 110 1.62 -8.38 -31.24
C GLU A 110 0.76 -9.42 -30.52
N PRO A 111 0.03 -8.98 -29.44
CA PRO A 111 -0.81 -9.89 -28.69
C PRO A 111 -1.92 -10.50 -29.55
N THR A 112 -2.14 -11.79 -29.40
CA THR A 112 -3.22 -12.55 -30.02
C THR A 112 -4.49 -12.51 -29.16
N LYS A 113 -5.60 -13.02 -29.69
CA LYS A 113 -6.83 -13.19 -28.90
C LYS A 113 -6.60 -14.06 -27.66
N ALA A 114 -5.83 -15.14 -27.76
CA ALA A 114 -5.50 -16.00 -26.62
C ALA A 114 -4.69 -15.27 -25.55
N ASP A 115 -3.82 -14.34 -25.96
CA ASP A 115 -3.05 -13.49 -25.04
C ASP A 115 -3.98 -12.54 -24.28
N PHE A 116 -4.95 -11.92 -24.93
CA PHE A 116 -5.96 -11.08 -24.26
C PHE A 116 -6.86 -11.90 -23.32
N GLU A 117 -7.25 -13.12 -23.69
CA GLU A 117 -7.96 -14.03 -22.80
C GLU A 117 -7.12 -14.36 -21.54
N LYS A 118 -5.80 -14.51 -21.72
CA LYS A 118 -4.87 -14.72 -20.59
C LYS A 118 -4.74 -13.51 -19.69
N VAL A 119 -4.72 -12.30 -20.26
CA VAL A 119 -4.75 -11.03 -19.49
C VAL A 119 -6.00 -10.96 -18.62
N ILE A 120 -7.18 -11.31 -19.15
CA ILE A 120 -8.43 -11.36 -18.37
C ILE A 120 -8.31 -12.36 -17.21
N GLU A 121 -7.82 -13.58 -17.47
CA GLU A 121 -7.64 -14.62 -16.45
C GLU A 121 -6.72 -14.14 -15.32
N LEU A 122 -5.59 -13.50 -15.67
CA LEU A 122 -4.64 -12.97 -14.68
C LEU A 122 -5.26 -11.86 -13.84
N ALA A 123 -5.95 -10.91 -14.48
CA ALA A 123 -6.63 -9.82 -13.80
C ALA A 123 -7.72 -10.35 -12.84
N ASP A 124 -8.56 -11.30 -13.29
CA ASP A 124 -9.60 -11.92 -12.46
C ASP A 124 -9.03 -12.65 -11.25
N ARG A 125 -7.85 -13.28 -11.40
CA ARG A 125 -7.17 -13.98 -10.31
C ARG A 125 -6.72 -13.01 -9.20
N VAL A 126 -6.26 -11.82 -9.57
CA VAL A 126 -5.91 -10.77 -8.60
C VAL A 126 -7.16 -10.18 -7.98
N LEU A 127 -8.18 -9.83 -8.78
CA LEU A 127 -9.43 -9.23 -8.29
C LEU A 127 -10.19 -10.14 -7.33
N ALA A 128 -10.07 -11.46 -7.46
CA ALA A 128 -10.63 -12.41 -6.49
C ALA A 128 -10.01 -12.30 -5.08
N LYS A 129 -8.79 -11.75 -4.96
CA LYS A 129 -8.07 -11.57 -3.69
C LYS A 129 -7.99 -10.12 -3.25
N LYS A 130 -7.96 -9.19 -4.20
CA LYS A 130 -7.87 -7.74 -4.04
C LYS A 130 -8.95 -7.06 -4.87
N PRO A 131 -10.19 -7.00 -4.38
CA PRO A 131 -11.35 -6.59 -5.17
C PRO A 131 -11.36 -5.11 -5.57
N THR A 132 -10.44 -4.31 -5.06
CA THR A 132 -10.32 -2.87 -5.37
C THR A 132 -9.11 -2.51 -6.21
N GLU A 133 -8.40 -3.51 -6.78
CA GLU A 133 -7.15 -3.29 -7.50
C GLU A 133 -7.39 -2.62 -8.87
N LEU A 134 -7.25 -1.29 -8.92
CA LEU A 134 -7.59 -0.46 -10.10
C LEU A 134 -6.88 -0.90 -11.39
N PRO A 135 -5.56 -1.17 -11.39
CA PRO A 135 -4.87 -1.63 -12.60
C PRO A 135 -5.48 -2.90 -13.18
N MET A 136 -6.01 -3.80 -12.35
CA MET A 136 -6.57 -5.06 -12.80
C MET A 136 -7.91 -4.89 -13.52
N TYR A 137 -8.77 -3.98 -13.07
CA TYR A 137 -9.98 -3.60 -13.81
C TYR A 137 -9.64 -3.00 -15.18
N TYR A 138 -8.61 -2.17 -15.25
CA TYR A 138 -8.13 -1.59 -16.50
C TYR A 138 -7.59 -2.65 -17.46
N TYR A 139 -6.72 -3.56 -16.99
CA TYR A 139 -6.20 -4.63 -17.84
C TYR A 139 -7.26 -5.62 -18.28
N ARG A 140 -8.24 -5.92 -17.41
CA ARG A 140 -9.40 -6.72 -17.76
C ARG A 140 -10.23 -6.06 -18.87
N LEU A 141 -10.45 -4.74 -18.80
CA LEU A 141 -11.10 -3.98 -19.85
C LEU A 141 -10.34 -4.04 -21.18
N ILE A 142 -9.01 -3.85 -21.14
CA ILE A 142 -8.13 -4.01 -22.32
C ILE A 142 -8.29 -5.42 -22.90
N GLY A 143 -8.21 -6.45 -22.07
CA GLY A 143 -8.35 -7.83 -22.49
C GLY A 143 -9.70 -8.11 -23.15
N CYS A 144 -10.80 -7.62 -22.58
CA CYS A 144 -12.13 -7.76 -23.15
C CYS A 144 -12.27 -6.99 -24.47
N PHE A 145 -11.84 -5.75 -24.52
CA PHE A 145 -11.98 -4.89 -25.70
C PHE A 145 -11.23 -5.46 -26.92
N TYR A 146 -9.96 -5.84 -26.76
CA TYR A 146 -9.15 -6.36 -27.84
C TYR A 146 -9.37 -7.86 -28.13
N GLY A 147 -9.78 -8.63 -27.11
CA GLY A 147 -10.04 -10.06 -27.26
C GLY A 147 -11.42 -10.37 -27.84
N TYR A 148 -12.44 -9.55 -27.54
CA TYR A 148 -13.82 -9.84 -27.93
C TYR A 148 -14.50 -8.71 -28.73
N GLY A 149 -13.96 -7.49 -28.68
CA GLY A 149 -14.51 -6.33 -29.39
C GLY A 149 -15.33 -5.41 -28.50
N GLU A 150 -15.58 -4.20 -29.00
CA GLU A 150 -16.24 -3.12 -28.26
C GLU A 150 -17.70 -3.44 -27.86
N GLU A 151 -18.44 -4.07 -28.79
CA GLU A 151 -19.86 -4.38 -28.63
C GLU A 151 -20.12 -5.67 -27.83
N ASP A 152 -19.08 -6.38 -27.40
CA ASP A 152 -19.27 -7.62 -26.62
C ASP A 152 -19.77 -7.28 -25.19
N PRO A 153 -20.78 -8.01 -24.69
CA PRO A 153 -21.33 -7.78 -23.36
C PRO A 153 -20.26 -7.83 -22.23
N ARG A 154 -19.22 -8.65 -22.39
CA ARG A 154 -18.10 -8.73 -21.42
C ARG A 154 -17.31 -7.43 -21.37
N THR A 155 -17.13 -6.76 -22.52
CA THR A 155 -16.49 -5.45 -22.62
C THR A 155 -17.33 -4.38 -21.94
N ALA A 156 -18.65 -4.41 -22.11
CA ALA A 156 -19.56 -3.49 -21.43
C ALA A 156 -19.48 -3.65 -19.90
N VAL A 157 -19.50 -4.89 -19.40
CA VAL A 157 -19.34 -5.19 -17.96
C VAL A 157 -17.98 -4.72 -17.44
N ALA A 158 -16.90 -5.04 -18.14
CA ALA A 158 -15.55 -4.64 -17.71
C ALA A 158 -15.38 -3.12 -17.70
N ARG A 159 -15.99 -2.41 -18.67
CA ARG A 159 -16.01 -0.94 -18.73
C ARG A 159 -16.76 -0.35 -17.54
N PHE A 160 -17.96 -0.85 -17.26
CA PHE A 160 -18.72 -0.43 -16.09
C PHE A 160 -17.95 -0.61 -14.80
N GLN A 161 -17.36 -1.77 -14.56
CA GLN A 161 -16.62 -2.08 -13.35
C GLN A 161 -15.39 -1.17 -13.18
N PHE A 162 -14.65 -0.92 -14.28
CA PHE A 162 -13.51 0.00 -14.23
C PHE A 162 -13.96 1.43 -13.94
N SER A 163 -15.01 1.94 -14.65
CA SER A 163 -15.56 3.26 -14.37
C SER A 163 -16.01 3.38 -12.93
N ALA A 164 -16.80 2.43 -12.42
CA ALA A 164 -17.30 2.45 -11.05
C ALA A 164 -16.16 2.57 -10.01
N MET A 165 -15.08 1.80 -10.18
CA MET A 165 -13.94 1.88 -9.26
C MET A 165 -13.18 3.22 -9.35
N MET A 166 -13.03 3.79 -10.55
CA MET A 166 -12.43 5.12 -10.72
C MET A 166 -13.33 6.21 -10.15
N ASP A 167 -14.66 6.10 -10.33
CA ASP A 167 -15.63 7.04 -9.79
C ASP A 167 -15.61 7.06 -8.25
N ALA A 168 -15.41 5.92 -7.59
CA ALA A 168 -15.23 5.88 -6.15
C ALA A 168 -14.07 6.78 -5.71
N VAL A 169 -12.92 6.71 -6.41
CA VAL A 169 -11.75 7.53 -6.08
C VAL A 169 -12.01 9.00 -6.38
N TYR A 170 -12.47 9.32 -7.60
CA TYR A 170 -12.70 10.70 -8.01
C TYR A 170 -13.82 11.41 -7.23
N SER A 171 -14.77 10.66 -6.67
CA SER A 171 -15.78 11.22 -5.77
C SER A 171 -15.25 11.63 -4.39
N SER A 172 -14.02 11.27 -4.04
CA SER A 172 -13.44 11.58 -2.73
C SER A 172 -12.74 12.92 -2.66
N GLY A 173 -12.31 13.46 -3.79
CA GLY A 173 -11.56 14.70 -3.86
C GLY A 173 -11.17 15.07 -5.29
N ASP A 174 -10.39 16.13 -5.45
CA ASP A 174 -9.83 16.60 -6.71
C ASP A 174 -8.29 16.48 -6.76
N GLY A 175 -7.70 15.91 -5.71
CA GLY A 175 -6.26 15.79 -5.57
C GLY A 175 -5.56 17.04 -5.04
N SER A 176 -6.30 18.09 -4.67
CA SER A 176 -5.74 19.24 -3.95
C SER A 176 -5.41 18.87 -2.49
N ARG A 177 -4.73 19.80 -1.80
CA ARG A 177 -4.45 19.64 -0.38
C ARG A 177 -5.74 19.62 0.47
N GLU A 178 -6.72 20.43 0.07
CA GLU A 178 -8.00 20.60 0.74
C GLU A 178 -8.96 19.44 0.48
N ALA A 179 -8.81 18.76 -0.65
CA ALA A 179 -9.63 17.63 -1.07
C ALA A 179 -8.77 16.54 -1.73
N PRO A 180 -7.90 15.85 -0.98
CA PRO A 180 -7.06 14.79 -1.50
C PRO A 180 -7.88 13.60 -2.03
N PHE A 181 -7.36 12.88 -3.02
CA PHE A 181 -7.93 11.59 -3.40
C PHE A 181 -7.67 10.55 -2.31
N HIS A 182 -8.71 9.86 -1.85
CA HIS A 182 -8.56 8.78 -0.89
C HIS A 182 -8.30 7.44 -1.60
N LEU A 183 -7.29 6.68 -1.10
CA LEU A 183 -6.88 5.43 -1.73
C LEU A 183 -6.97 4.23 -0.79
N SER A 184 -7.36 3.08 -1.34
CA SER A 184 -7.29 1.78 -0.66
C SER A 184 -5.95 1.06 -0.85
N THR A 185 -5.07 1.58 -1.69
CA THR A 185 -3.71 1.03 -1.94
C THR A 185 -2.79 2.17 -2.39
N VAL A 186 -1.60 2.26 -1.81
CA VAL A 186 -0.62 3.33 -2.13
C VAL A 186 -0.26 3.33 -3.63
N ALA A 187 -0.09 2.16 -4.23
CA ALA A 187 0.25 2.03 -5.65
C ALA A 187 -0.78 2.63 -6.61
N HIS A 188 -2.03 2.83 -6.16
CA HIS A 188 -3.07 3.46 -6.99
C HIS A 188 -2.75 4.92 -7.35
N SER A 189 -1.96 5.64 -6.55
CA SER A 189 -1.52 7.00 -6.86
C SER A 189 -0.78 7.08 -8.21
N TYR A 190 0.16 6.17 -8.43
CA TYR A 190 0.91 6.07 -9.69
C TYR A 190 0.01 5.69 -10.86
N PHE A 191 -0.95 4.79 -10.63
CA PHE A 191 -1.91 4.40 -11.66
C PHE A 191 -2.79 5.59 -12.06
N ILE A 192 -3.34 6.33 -11.10
CA ILE A 192 -4.18 7.51 -11.35
C ILE A 192 -3.39 8.60 -12.09
N MET A 193 -2.15 8.89 -11.67
CA MET A 193 -1.29 9.84 -12.38
C MET A 193 -1.03 9.39 -13.82
N SER A 194 -0.72 8.11 -14.04
CA SER A 194 -0.50 7.55 -15.37
C SER A 194 -1.75 7.64 -16.27
N MET A 195 -2.94 7.42 -15.70
CA MET A 195 -4.21 7.54 -16.44
C MET A 195 -4.53 8.98 -16.85
N ASN A 196 -3.94 9.97 -16.20
CA ASN A 196 -4.12 11.40 -16.47
C ASN A 196 -2.89 12.03 -17.15
N ASP A 197 -1.97 11.23 -17.70
CA ASP A 197 -0.73 11.69 -18.34
C ASP A 197 0.13 12.62 -17.44
N LEU A 198 0.09 12.38 -16.11
CA LEU A 198 0.84 13.14 -15.12
C LEU A 198 2.08 12.36 -14.69
N SER A 199 3.22 13.02 -14.68
CA SER A 199 4.50 12.46 -14.27
C SER A 199 4.95 13.08 -12.95
N PRO A 200 5.12 12.28 -11.88
CA PRO A 200 5.61 12.79 -10.61
C PRO A 200 7.11 13.07 -10.66
N LYS A 201 7.56 14.16 -10.00
CA LYS A 201 8.97 14.46 -9.79
C LYS A 201 9.55 13.60 -8.68
N TYR A 202 8.83 13.48 -7.57
CA TYR A 202 9.15 12.64 -6.41
C TYR A 202 7.89 12.41 -5.58
N GLN A 203 7.98 11.51 -4.61
CA GLN A 203 6.94 11.22 -3.62
C GLN A 203 7.43 11.66 -2.24
N SER A 204 6.55 12.24 -1.45
CA SER A 204 6.80 12.57 -0.04
C SER A 204 5.57 12.24 0.79
N LEU A 205 5.79 11.69 1.97
CA LEU A 205 4.73 11.48 2.96
C LEU A 205 4.61 12.70 3.86
N VAL A 206 3.38 13.16 4.10
CA VAL A 206 3.07 14.26 5.02
C VAL A 206 1.82 13.95 5.83
N GLN A 207 1.60 14.74 6.88
CA GLN A 207 0.31 14.78 7.55
C GLN A 207 -0.46 16.04 7.14
N VAL A 208 -1.71 15.84 6.69
CA VAL A 208 -2.68 16.88 6.41
C VAL A 208 -3.87 16.66 7.32
N ASP A 209 -4.16 17.60 8.20
CA ASP A 209 -5.27 17.54 9.18
C ASP A 209 -5.29 16.23 10.01
N GLY A 210 -4.09 15.74 10.36
CA GLY A 210 -3.89 14.52 11.16
C GLY A 210 -3.97 13.22 10.36
N ARG A 211 -4.17 13.27 9.04
CA ARG A 211 -4.20 12.10 8.14
C ARG A 211 -2.93 12.01 7.32
N PHE A 212 -2.47 10.81 7.05
CA PHE A 212 -1.29 10.57 6.22
C PHE A 212 -1.63 10.69 4.75
N CYS A 213 -0.88 11.55 4.05
CA CYS A 213 -1.04 11.81 2.62
C CYS A 213 0.29 11.65 1.89
N ASP A 214 0.27 10.96 0.76
CA ASP A 214 1.35 11.04 -0.22
C ASP A 214 1.20 12.29 -1.05
N ILE A 215 2.30 13.05 -1.19
CA ILE A 215 2.37 14.23 -2.06
C ILE A 215 3.25 13.92 -3.25
N PHE A 216 2.75 14.31 -4.41
CA PHE A 216 3.50 14.22 -5.67
C PHE A 216 3.55 15.58 -6.34
N PRO A 217 4.66 16.33 -6.25
CA PRO A 217 4.92 17.41 -7.18
C PRO A 217 5.00 16.88 -8.61
N ILE A 218 4.27 17.50 -9.53
CA ILE A 218 4.08 17.01 -10.90
C ILE A 218 4.95 17.80 -11.86
N GLU A 219 5.51 17.12 -12.87
CA GLU A 219 6.18 17.78 -14.00
C GLU A 219 5.22 18.71 -14.73
N ALA A 220 5.78 19.69 -15.48
CA ALA A 220 4.97 20.61 -16.28
C ALA A 220 4.06 19.83 -17.24
N ASN A 221 2.75 20.08 -17.17
CA ASN A 221 1.72 19.37 -17.92
C ASN A 221 0.67 20.34 -18.48
N GLU A 222 -0.15 19.87 -19.41
CA GLU A 222 -1.18 20.65 -20.07
C GLU A 222 -2.39 21.00 -19.18
N HIS A 223 -2.54 20.26 -18.06
CA HIS A 223 -3.65 20.43 -17.11
C HIS A 223 -3.37 21.50 -16.05
N GLY A 224 -2.12 22.01 -15.98
CA GLY A 224 -1.71 22.99 -14.99
C GLY A 224 -1.67 22.46 -13.56
N VAL A 225 -1.55 21.15 -13.40
CA VAL A 225 -1.46 20.49 -12.08
C VAL A 225 -0.02 20.59 -11.60
N ASP A 226 0.20 21.27 -10.48
CA ASP A 226 1.54 21.41 -9.88
C ASP A 226 1.85 20.34 -8.85
N THR A 227 0.85 19.90 -8.08
CA THR A 227 1.00 18.94 -6.99
C THR A 227 -0.30 18.15 -6.80
N LEU A 228 -0.18 16.85 -6.57
CA LEU A 228 -1.29 15.98 -6.16
C LEU A 228 -1.10 15.48 -4.75
N TYR A 229 -2.21 15.35 -4.03
CA TYR A 229 -2.33 14.80 -2.70
C TYR A 229 -3.20 13.55 -2.74
N PHE A 230 -2.71 12.47 -2.12
CA PHE A 230 -3.43 11.21 -1.98
C PHE A 230 -3.50 10.85 -0.49
N ASP A 231 -4.70 10.80 0.07
CA ASP A 231 -4.92 10.30 1.41
C ASP A 231 -4.75 8.78 1.41
N ILE A 232 -3.73 8.32 2.11
CA ILE A 232 -3.37 6.90 2.28
C ILE A 232 -3.48 6.47 3.75
N HIS A 233 -4.19 7.26 4.56
CA HIS A 233 -4.28 7.05 6.01
C HIS A 233 -4.74 5.63 6.37
N GLU A 234 -5.76 5.09 5.71
CA GLU A 234 -6.24 3.73 5.98
C GLU A 234 -5.21 2.66 5.61
N CYS A 235 -4.46 2.87 4.51
CA CYS A 235 -3.34 1.99 4.16
C CYS A 235 -2.28 2.01 5.25
N PHE A 236 -1.94 3.20 5.73
CA PHE A 236 -0.97 3.40 6.78
C PHE A 236 -1.44 2.79 8.12
N MET A 237 -2.68 3.07 8.52
CA MET A 237 -3.26 2.55 9.75
C MET A 237 -3.51 1.04 9.72
N SER A 238 -3.54 0.42 8.53
CA SER A 238 -3.59 -1.05 8.45
C SER A 238 -2.34 -1.70 9.03
N LEU A 239 -1.16 -1.08 8.86
CA LEU A 239 0.07 -1.52 9.51
C LEU A 239 -0.08 -1.45 11.03
N SER A 240 -0.57 -0.33 11.58
CA SER A 240 -0.82 -0.20 13.02
C SER A 240 -1.81 -1.25 13.53
N ARG A 241 -2.87 -1.54 12.77
CA ARG A 241 -3.84 -2.60 13.13
C ARG A 241 -3.22 -4.00 13.06
N MET A 242 -2.33 -4.27 12.13
CA MET A 242 -1.55 -5.52 12.11
C MET A 242 -0.66 -5.61 13.37
N PHE A 243 -0.09 -4.49 13.81
CA PHE A 243 0.69 -4.42 15.05
C PHE A 243 -0.20 -4.57 16.29
N GLU A 244 -1.36 -3.91 16.37
CA GLU A 244 -2.30 -4.02 17.47
C GLU A 244 -2.86 -5.45 17.62
N SER A 245 -3.18 -6.14 16.53
CA SER A 245 -3.58 -7.56 16.56
C SER A 245 -2.45 -8.48 17.00
N HIS A 246 -1.19 -8.10 16.79
CA HIS A 246 -0.03 -8.76 17.38
C HIS A 246 0.16 -8.35 18.85
N ASP A 247 -0.16 -7.10 19.23
CA ASP A 247 -0.04 -6.60 20.60
C ASP A 247 -1.05 -7.27 21.55
N GLU A 248 -2.30 -7.49 21.17
CA GLU A 248 -3.24 -8.27 22.00
C GLU A 248 -2.80 -9.72 22.18
N ALA A 249 -2.03 -10.28 21.24
CA ALA A 249 -1.39 -11.59 21.38
C ALA A 249 -0.01 -11.52 22.04
N SER A 250 0.69 -10.39 22.00
CA SER A 250 2.10 -10.25 22.41
C SER A 250 2.32 -9.53 23.73
N THR A 251 1.35 -8.74 24.24
CA THR A 251 1.47 -8.11 25.56
C THR A 251 1.51 -9.11 26.73
N THR A 252 1.44 -10.41 26.44
CA THR A 252 1.50 -11.47 27.47
C THR A 252 2.37 -12.69 27.10
N ARG A 253 3.10 -12.67 25.98
CA ARG A 253 4.04 -13.75 25.66
C ARG A 253 5.42 -13.18 25.36
N ALA A 254 6.38 -13.53 26.22
CA ALA A 254 7.76 -13.57 25.83
C ALA A 254 7.86 -14.42 24.55
N GLY A 255 8.28 -13.80 23.44
CA GLY A 255 8.37 -14.44 22.14
C GLY A 255 9.81 -14.85 21.82
N THR A 256 9.96 -15.91 21.04
CA THR A 256 11.28 -16.32 20.49
C THR A 256 11.48 -15.83 19.06
N GLN A 257 10.48 -15.19 18.47
CA GLN A 257 10.47 -14.74 17.09
C GLN A 257 9.67 -13.45 16.93
N LEU A 258 10.17 -12.51 16.11
CA LEU A 258 9.55 -11.23 15.77
C LEU A 258 9.51 -11.06 14.26
N GLU A 259 8.35 -10.75 13.69
CA GLU A 259 8.18 -10.38 12.28
C GLU A 259 7.92 -8.88 12.17
N LEU A 260 8.69 -8.22 11.31
CA LEU A 260 8.72 -6.78 11.12
C LEU A 260 8.39 -6.45 9.65
N PRO A 261 7.24 -5.87 9.36
CA PRO A 261 6.98 -5.29 8.04
C PRO A 261 7.95 -4.15 7.72
N LEU A 262 8.23 -3.95 6.44
CA LEU A 262 9.02 -2.79 6.01
C LEU A 262 8.32 -1.49 6.41
N GLY A 263 9.05 -0.56 6.99
CA GLY A 263 8.51 0.66 7.57
C GLY A 263 8.17 0.51 9.06
N THR A 264 8.98 -0.22 9.82
CA THR A 264 8.78 -0.46 11.26
C THR A 264 9.90 0.12 12.09
N HIS A 265 9.54 0.87 13.14
CA HIS A 265 10.36 1.15 14.32
C HIS A 265 9.96 0.19 15.45
N PHE A 266 10.93 -0.39 16.15
CA PHE A 266 10.66 -1.32 17.24
C PHE A 266 11.63 -1.17 18.39
N ILE A 267 11.15 -1.47 19.60
CA ILE A 267 11.96 -1.65 20.80
C ILE A 267 11.60 -2.99 21.41
N ILE A 268 12.58 -3.85 21.61
CA ILE A 268 12.43 -5.12 22.31
C ILE A 268 13.27 -5.11 23.58
N LYS A 269 12.77 -5.73 24.64
CA LYS A 269 13.46 -5.90 25.92
C LYS A 269 13.77 -7.38 26.13
N LEU A 270 15.03 -7.68 26.44
CA LEU A 270 15.45 -9.03 26.77
C LEU A 270 15.02 -9.36 28.21
N GLU A 271 14.42 -10.51 28.44
CA GLU A 271 14.07 -10.99 29.78
C GLU A 271 15.32 -11.63 30.41
N GLU A 272 15.64 -11.23 31.66
CA GLU A 272 16.93 -11.55 32.30
C GLU A 272 17.00 -12.96 32.92
N ASP A 273 15.87 -13.72 33.01
CA ASP A 273 15.75 -14.91 33.85
C ASP A 273 15.81 -16.27 33.12
N LEU A 274 16.30 -16.34 31.89
CA LEU A 274 16.30 -17.58 31.13
C LEU A 274 17.71 -18.07 30.82
N ASP A 275 17.87 -19.41 30.91
CA ASP A 275 19.08 -20.13 30.53
C ASP A 275 19.56 -19.74 29.12
N GLU A 276 20.88 -19.72 28.90
CA GLU A 276 21.59 -19.19 27.73
C GLU A 276 21.09 -19.71 26.34
N GLU A 277 20.24 -20.74 26.30
CA GLU A 277 19.78 -21.35 25.03
C GLU A 277 18.50 -20.76 24.46
N ASP A 278 17.61 -20.09 25.26
CA ASP A 278 16.32 -19.58 24.81
C ASP A 278 16.01 -18.21 25.45
N THR A 279 16.71 -17.15 25.06
CA THR A 279 16.39 -15.81 25.54
C THR A 279 15.04 -15.37 24.95
N GLN A 280 14.04 -15.24 25.82
CA GLN A 280 12.77 -14.63 25.45
C GLN A 280 12.92 -13.11 25.47
N PHE A 281 12.16 -12.45 24.62
CA PHE A 281 12.08 -11.00 24.58
C PHE A 281 10.64 -10.53 24.63
N LYS A 282 10.45 -9.34 25.14
CA LYS A 282 9.17 -8.66 25.13
C LYS A 282 9.25 -7.49 24.16
N VAL A 283 8.23 -7.34 23.31
CA VAL A 283 8.08 -6.14 22.48
C VAL A 283 7.62 -5.00 23.40
N VAL A 284 8.41 -3.94 23.49
CA VAL A 284 8.11 -2.72 24.27
C VAL A 284 7.41 -1.70 23.41
N THR A 285 7.89 -1.53 22.17
CA THR A 285 7.32 -0.62 21.18
C THR A 285 7.39 -1.27 19.82
N MET A 286 6.35 -1.13 19.04
CA MET A 286 6.34 -1.43 17.61
C MET A 286 5.40 -0.44 16.94
N GLU A 287 5.95 0.41 16.10
CA GLU A 287 5.22 1.50 15.47
C GLU A 287 5.68 1.72 14.03
N PRO A 288 4.82 2.28 13.18
CA PRO A 288 5.18 2.61 11.81
C PRO A 288 6.31 3.62 11.74
N TYR A 289 7.22 3.42 10.78
CA TYR A 289 8.32 4.32 10.47
C TYR A 289 8.50 4.47 8.96
N ASP A 290 7.92 5.50 8.38
CA ASP A 290 7.87 5.69 6.92
C ASP A 290 8.91 6.67 6.38
N ASN A 291 9.80 7.18 7.23
CA ASN A 291 10.86 8.04 6.76
C ASN A 291 11.88 7.23 5.95
N ILE A 292 12.27 7.75 4.79
CA ILE A 292 13.41 7.25 4.06
C ILE A 292 14.66 7.85 4.69
N LEU A 293 15.51 6.99 5.26
CA LEU A 293 16.76 7.45 5.87
C LEU A 293 17.75 7.88 4.79
N ILE A 294 18.25 9.10 4.90
CA ILE A 294 19.39 9.54 4.12
C ILE A 294 20.65 9.06 4.83
N ARG A 295 21.43 8.19 4.19
CA ARG A 295 22.52 7.43 4.80
C ARG A 295 23.52 8.24 5.64
N TYR A 296 23.67 9.52 5.37
CA TYR A 296 24.63 10.41 6.05
C TYR A 296 23.99 11.36 7.07
N GLU A 297 22.64 11.30 7.24
CA GLU A 297 21.89 12.17 8.15
C GLU A 297 21.29 11.39 9.33
N ASN A 298 21.89 10.27 9.72
CA ASN A 298 21.41 9.41 10.82
C ASN A 298 21.77 9.93 12.23
N ASP A 299 22.36 11.12 12.33
CA ASP A 299 22.64 11.75 13.61
C ASP A 299 21.31 12.09 14.31
N GLY A 300 21.09 11.44 15.45
CA GLY A 300 19.86 11.62 16.23
C GLY A 300 18.76 10.59 16.00
N LEU A 301 18.98 9.55 15.17
CA LEU A 301 18.02 8.46 14.98
C LEU A 301 17.73 7.71 16.30
N PHE A 302 18.77 7.51 17.12
CA PHE A 302 18.65 6.89 18.43
C PHE A 302 18.92 7.91 19.55
N PRO A 303 18.26 7.79 20.72
CA PRO A 303 18.60 8.59 21.87
C PRO A 303 20.06 8.32 22.33
N GLU A 304 20.67 9.27 23.04
CA GLU A 304 22.00 9.07 23.61
C GLU A 304 22.02 7.94 24.66
N GLU A 305 20.93 7.83 25.44
CA GLU A 305 20.71 6.78 26.43
C GLU A 305 19.32 6.16 26.23
N GLY A 306 19.25 4.84 26.13
CA GLY A 306 18.03 4.07 26.07
C GLY A 306 17.79 3.24 27.33
N GLU A 307 16.64 2.58 27.41
CA GLU A 307 16.29 1.73 28.55
C GLU A 307 17.25 0.53 28.62
N PRO A 308 17.88 0.24 29.80
CA PRO A 308 18.77 -0.90 29.93
C PRO A 308 18.10 -2.24 29.59
N GLY A 309 18.82 -3.09 28.89
CA GLY A 309 18.33 -4.41 28.46
C GLY A 309 17.49 -4.37 27.19
N THR A 310 17.43 -3.23 26.48
CA THR A 310 16.65 -3.11 25.24
C THR A 310 17.51 -3.11 23.99
N ILE A 311 16.88 -3.51 22.88
CA ILE A 311 17.36 -3.29 21.52
C ILE A 311 16.28 -2.48 20.79
N GLU A 312 16.68 -1.35 20.25
CA GLU A 312 15.87 -0.50 19.39
C GLU A 312 16.31 -0.66 17.94
N GLY A 313 15.36 -0.65 17.03
CA GLY A 313 15.70 -0.82 15.62
C GLY A 313 14.68 -0.23 14.66
N TYR A 314 15.14 0.03 13.45
CA TYR A 314 14.37 0.53 12.33
C TYR A 314 14.54 -0.39 11.13
N PHE A 315 13.46 -1.00 10.67
CA PHE A 315 13.44 -1.74 9.42
C PHE A 315 12.73 -0.89 8.38
N CYS A 316 13.48 -0.19 7.54
CA CYS A 316 12.95 0.87 6.71
C CYS A 316 13.71 1.01 5.37
N ARG A 317 13.26 1.96 4.54
CA ARG A 317 14.00 2.35 3.34
C ARG A 317 15.10 3.33 3.69
N SER A 318 16.23 3.21 2.98
CA SER A 318 17.34 4.16 3.03
C SER A 318 17.78 4.49 1.62
N THR A 319 18.30 5.69 1.43
CA THR A 319 18.86 6.13 0.15
C THR A 319 20.10 6.96 0.36
N TYR A 320 20.84 7.24 -0.71
CA TYR A 320 21.96 8.17 -0.70
C TYR A 320 22.16 8.76 -2.09
N GLY A 321 22.64 9.99 -2.17
CA GLY A 321 22.95 10.68 -3.42
C GLY A 321 23.05 12.18 -3.22
N ASN A 322 23.61 12.85 -4.21
CA ASN A 322 23.74 14.31 -4.27
C ASN A 322 22.74 14.93 -5.26
N THR A 323 22.07 14.09 -6.05
CA THR A 323 21.04 14.48 -7.02
C THR A 323 19.76 13.70 -6.77
N VAL A 324 18.63 14.23 -7.23
CA VAL A 324 17.30 13.59 -7.11
C VAL A 324 17.30 12.21 -7.80
N GLU A 325 18.00 12.07 -8.92
CA GLU A 325 18.12 10.82 -9.66
C GLU A 325 18.91 9.78 -8.85
N GLU A 326 20.04 10.18 -8.27
CA GLU A 326 20.83 9.29 -7.39
C GLU A 326 20.03 8.86 -6.17
N ILE A 327 19.30 9.76 -5.52
CA ILE A 327 18.46 9.49 -4.36
C ILE A 327 17.37 8.45 -4.72
N ARG A 328 16.73 8.59 -5.87
CA ARG A 328 15.72 7.65 -6.35
C ARG A 328 16.30 6.27 -6.70
N ASP A 329 17.43 6.25 -7.39
CA ASP A 329 18.00 5.01 -7.94
C ASP A 329 18.79 4.20 -6.89
N ASN A 330 19.20 4.85 -5.78
CA ASN A 330 19.98 4.22 -4.71
C ASN A 330 19.15 3.72 -3.52
N VAL A 331 17.83 3.57 -3.68
CA VAL A 331 16.98 3.05 -2.60
C VAL A 331 17.42 1.64 -2.21
N LYS A 332 17.57 1.42 -0.89
CA LYS A 332 17.88 0.16 -0.24
C LYS A 332 16.91 -0.08 0.91
N ILE A 333 16.79 -1.31 1.33
CA ILE A 333 16.13 -1.68 2.57
C ILE A 333 17.21 -1.88 3.60
N VAL A 334 16.99 -1.36 4.79
CA VAL A 334 17.97 -1.42 5.89
C VAL A 334 17.29 -1.87 7.18
N LEU A 335 18.03 -2.65 7.97
CA LEU A 335 17.79 -2.82 9.40
C LEU A 335 18.89 -2.06 10.12
N ILE A 336 18.51 -1.04 10.88
CA ILE A 336 19.44 -0.29 11.73
C ILE A 336 19.07 -0.57 13.17
N THR A 337 20.04 -1.02 13.97
CA THR A 337 19.80 -1.38 15.38
C THR A 337 20.81 -0.72 16.30
N ARG A 338 20.39 -0.43 17.52
CA ARG A 338 21.25 -0.04 18.65
C ARG A 338 20.80 -0.78 19.90
N SER A 339 21.77 -1.26 20.67
CA SER A 339 21.53 -2.02 21.89
C SER A 339 21.95 -1.24 23.13
N TRP A 340 21.14 -1.29 24.17
CA TRP A 340 21.46 -0.85 25.53
C TRP A 340 21.58 -2.05 26.51
N CYS A 341 21.84 -3.23 25.98
CA CYS A 341 22.19 -4.41 26.77
C CYS A 341 23.61 -4.26 27.33
N GLU A 342 23.92 -4.94 28.45
CA GLU A 342 25.30 -4.95 29.01
C GLU A 342 26.31 -5.71 28.15
N GLY A 343 25.86 -6.69 27.34
CA GLY A 343 26.65 -7.50 26.43
C GLY A 343 26.12 -7.48 25.00
N MET A 344 26.82 -8.15 24.09
CA MET A 344 26.32 -8.36 22.71
C MET A 344 25.07 -9.22 22.73
N ALA A 345 24.09 -8.81 21.94
CA ALA A 345 22.93 -9.63 21.60
C ALA A 345 23.10 -10.22 20.20
N SER A 346 23.07 -11.53 20.08
CA SER A 346 23.10 -12.27 18.81
C SER A 346 21.67 -12.69 18.43
N PHE A 347 21.33 -12.66 17.15
CA PHE A 347 20.06 -13.13 16.65
C PHE A 347 20.18 -13.60 15.20
N ASP A 348 19.25 -14.43 14.76
CA ASP A 348 19.14 -14.83 13.36
C ASP A 348 18.15 -13.90 12.65
N THR A 349 18.37 -13.64 11.34
CA THR A 349 17.47 -12.87 10.49
C THR A 349 17.12 -13.67 9.25
N ASP A 350 15.82 -13.68 8.94
CA ASP A 350 15.30 -14.08 7.64
C ASP A 350 14.60 -12.87 7.02
N ILE A 351 14.71 -12.71 5.71
CA ILE A 351 14.07 -11.60 4.99
C ILE A 351 13.13 -12.16 3.92
N ARG A 352 11.95 -11.59 3.78
CA ARG A 352 10.94 -12.04 2.84
C ARG A 352 10.94 -11.16 1.59
N ARG A 353 10.99 -11.79 0.43
CA ARG A 353 10.76 -11.11 -0.85
C ARG A 353 9.29 -10.74 -1.00
N GLU A 354 9.01 -9.72 -1.79
CA GLU A 354 7.66 -9.31 -2.19
C GLU A 354 6.83 -10.47 -2.78
N ASN A 355 7.45 -11.50 -3.35
CA ASN A 355 6.77 -12.70 -3.85
C ASN A 355 6.45 -13.74 -2.75
N GLY A 356 6.72 -13.40 -1.48
CA GLY A 356 6.44 -14.23 -0.32
C GLY A 356 7.53 -15.25 0.05
N ALA A 357 8.62 -15.35 -0.72
CA ALA A 357 9.71 -16.28 -0.42
C ALA A 357 10.63 -15.75 0.69
N TRP A 358 10.87 -16.56 1.72
CA TRP A 358 11.81 -16.25 2.80
C TRP A 358 13.23 -16.67 2.43
N GLU A 359 14.19 -15.80 2.73
CA GLU A 359 15.61 -16.04 2.54
C GLU A 359 16.34 -15.80 3.86
N LYS A 360 17.20 -16.75 4.26
CA LYS A 360 18.05 -16.56 5.41
C LYS A 360 19.14 -15.52 5.08
N THR A 361 19.34 -14.58 5.99
CA THR A 361 20.40 -13.58 5.86
C THR A 361 21.32 -13.65 7.06
N SER A 362 22.48 -13.01 6.98
CA SER A 362 23.43 -12.89 8.07
C SER A 362 23.35 -11.50 8.68
N ASN A 363 23.54 -11.42 9.99
CA ASN A 363 23.70 -10.16 10.69
C ASN A 363 24.91 -10.22 11.65
N ASN A 364 25.32 -9.05 12.13
CA ASN A 364 26.47 -8.91 13.04
C ASN A 364 26.05 -8.86 14.51
N GLY A 365 24.78 -9.09 14.80
CA GLY A 365 24.18 -8.90 16.12
C GLY A 365 24.13 -7.42 16.54
N ALA A 366 23.57 -7.18 17.72
CA ALA A 366 23.46 -5.84 18.30
C ALA A 366 24.51 -5.65 19.42
N TRP A 367 25.47 -4.76 19.20
CA TRP A 367 26.53 -4.44 20.16
C TRP A 367 26.12 -3.31 21.08
N PRO A 368 26.54 -3.31 22.37
CA PRO A 368 26.23 -2.26 23.30
C PRO A 368 26.60 -0.87 22.78
N LYS A 369 25.62 0.03 22.68
CA LYS A 369 25.80 1.44 22.26
C LYS A 369 26.41 1.63 20.86
N VAL A 370 26.49 0.57 20.05
CA VAL A 370 26.97 0.62 18.67
C VAL A 370 25.78 0.51 17.73
N THR A 371 25.70 1.39 16.73
CA THR A 371 24.71 1.29 15.68
C THR A 371 25.14 0.24 14.65
N GLY A 372 24.38 -0.85 14.55
CA GLY A 372 24.51 -1.86 13.51
C GLY A 372 23.65 -1.49 12.31
N THR A 373 24.09 -1.85 11.10
CA THR A 373 23.30 -1.64 9.87
C THR A 373 23.47 -2.84 8.96
N GLU A 374 22.33 -3.44 8.59
CA GLU A 374 22.20 -4.45 7.55
C GLU A 374 21.51 -3.82 6.34
N ILE A 375 21.93 -4.20 5.11
CA ILE A 375 21.47 -3.54 3.88
C ILE A 375 21.10 -4.59 2.84
N TRP A 376 19.90 -4.44 2.24
CA TRP A 376 19.39 -5.31 1.18
C TRP A 376 18.91 -4.54 -0.05
N SER A 377 18.66 -5.27 -1.13
CA SER A 377 18.01 -4.74 -2.33
C SER A 377 16.54 -4.36 -2.04
N PRO A 378 15.93 -3.44 -2.80
CA PRO A 378 14.57 -2.93 -2.54
C PRO A 378 13.45 -3.90 -2.98
N VAL A 379 13.67 -5.22 -2.88
CA VAL A 379 12.73 -6.28 -3.30
C VAL A 379 12.16 -7.07 -2.12
N TYR A 380 12.37 -6.58 -0.92
CA TYR A 380 11.97 -7.25 0.31
C TYR A 380 10.94 -6.40 1.06
N ASP A 381 9.99 -7.06 1.72
CA ASP A 381 8.84 -6.43 2.38
C ASP A 381 8.70 -6.77 3.86
N MET A 382 9.38 -7.81 4.34
CA MET A 382 9.29 -8.26 5.73
C MET A 382 10.62 -8.83 6.23
N LEU A 383 10.91 -8.59 7.49
CA LEU A 383 12.04 -9.14 8.22
C LEU A 383 11.54 -10.01 9.37
N ARG A 384 12.21 -11.13 9.63
CA ARG A 384 12.01 -11.96 10.81
C ARG A 384 13.26 -12.00 11.63
N ILE A 385 13.16 -11.69 12.91
CA ILE A 385 14.22 -11.85 13.92
C ILE A 385 13.86 -13.07 14.77
N SER A 386 14.81 -13.97 14.99
CA SER A 386 14.65 -15.18 15.78
C SER A 386 15.92 -15.57 16.50
N ASN A 387 15.86 -16.54 17.41
CA ASN A 387 17.01 -17.07 18.15
C ASN A 387 17.83 -15.96 18.83
N LEU A 388 17.14 -15.00 19.44
CA LEU A 388 17.81 -13.89 20.14
C LEU A 388 18.53 -14.45 21.39
N ARG A 389 19.81 -14.11 21.53
CA ARG A 389 20.68 -14.64 22.61
C ARG A 389 21.52 -13.50 23.16
N LYS A 390 21.63 -13.41 24.48
CA LYS A 390 22.61 -12.57 25.15
C LYS A 390 23.93 -13.35 25.19
N MET A 391 24.98 -12.82 24.58
CA MET A 391 26.29 -13.42 24.63
C MET A 391 26.97 -12.98 25.93
N SER A 392 27.34 -13.94 26.79
CA SER A 392 28.21 -13.66 27.94
C SER A 392 29.61 -13.25 27.46
N ASN A 393 30.17 -12.19 28.06
CA ASN A 393 31.53 -11.71 27.81
C ASN A 393 32.58 -12.76 28.17
#